data_dffc089792fba3f007bded5ca01c40ed
#
_entry.id   dffc089792fba3f007bded5ca01c40ed
#
_cell.length_a   1.000
_cell.length_b   1.000
_cell.length_c   1.000
_cell.angle_alpha   90.00
_cell.angle_beta   90.00
_cell.angle_gamma   90.00
#
_symmetry.space_group_name_H-M   'P 1'
#
loop_
_entity.id
_entity.type
_entity.pdbx_description
1 polymer ?
#
loop_
_entity_poly.entity_id
_entity_poly.type
_entity_poly.pdbx_seq_one_letter_code
_entity_poly.pdbx_strand_id
1 'polypeptide(L)'
;MRYEYIEPLLISTMKVLDNVMQSEIRMGDVSLIRPEEINSDIAVIIKLEGDSTGGIIVNMGRETALNICNVMTGEKFKALTPLALDTISELTNMIAGNATSAINDLGFDFKILPPSSLTKEEMMTGAPWLEIFQVPLLTRCGEIKINIAMRTN
;
A
#
# COMPACT_ATOMS: atom_id res chain seq x y z
N MET A 1 -10.70 -9.97 -11.22
CA MET A 1 -10.45 -8.63 -10.68
C MET A 1 -11.03 -7.56 -11.59
N ARG A 2 -11.52 -6.50 -11.00
CA ARG A 2 -12.04 -5.37 -11.76
C ARG A 2 -10.96 -4.32 -11.95
N TYR A 3 -10.50 -4.18 -13.17
CA TYR A 3 -9.46 -3.22 -13.54
C TYR A 3 -9.86 -1.76 -13.28
N GLU A 4 -11.14 -1.48 -13.28
CA GLU A 4 -11.69 -0.14 -13.01
C GLU A 4 -11.35 0.40 -11.62
N TYR A 5 -10.93 -0.47 -10.68
CA TYR A 5 -10.47 -0.04 -9.36
C TYR A 5 -8.99 0.38 -9.36
N ILE A 6 -8.20 -0.17 -10.27
CA ILE A 6 -6.73 -0.06 -10.22
C ILE A 6 -6.27 1.36 -10.55
N GLU A 7 -6.72 1.91 -11.65
CA GLU A 7 -6.27 3.23 -12.09
C GLU A 7 -6.57 4.33 -11.07
N PRO A 8 -7.82 4.48 -10.56
CA PRO A 8 -8.08 5.49 -9.54
C PRO A 8 -7.31 5.27 -8.24
N LEU A 9 -7.08 4.00 -7.84
CA LEU A 9 -6.27 3.69 -6.68
C LEU A 9 -4.83 4.14 -6.87
N LEU A 10 -4.23 3.88 -8.03
CA LEU A 10 -2.86 4.27 -8.33
C LEU A 10 -2.70 5.77 -8.42
N ILE A 11 -3.59 6.45 -9.11
CA ILE A 11 -3.55 7.92 -9.23
C ILE A 11 -3.63 8.56 -7.86
N SER A 12 -4.55 8.11 -7.02
CA SER A 12 -4.73 8.61 -5.67
C SER A 12 -3.50 8.35 -4.80
N THR A 13 -2.93 7.16 -4.90
CA THR A 13 -1.71 6.78 -4.17
C THR A 13 -0.54 7.68 -4.55
N MET A 14 -0.34 7.91 -5.84
CA MET A 14 0.75 8.76 -6.32
C MET A 14 0.59 10.20 -5.83
N LYS A 15 -0.63 10.71 -5.75
CA LYS A 15 -0.90 12.05 -5.21
C LYS A 15 -0.53 12.16 -3.73
N VAL A 16 -0.89 11.15 -2.94
CA VAL A 16 -0.53 11.12 -1.52
C VAL A 16 0.99 11.12 -1.35
N LEU A 17 1.68 10.25 -2.08
CA LEU A 17 3.13 10.13 -1.98
C LEU A 17 3.85 11.39 -2.48
N ASP A 18 3.37 12.01 -3.56
CA ASP A 18 3.90 13.26 -4.06
C ASP A 18 3.79 14.37 -3.01
N ASN A 19 2.64 14.49 -2.36
CA ASN A 19 2.43 15.46 -1.29
C ASN A 19 3.33 15.20 -0.07
N VAL A 20 3.45 13.95 0.36
CA VAL A 20 4.26 13.58 1.52
C VAL A 20 5.74 13.84 1.25
N MET A 21 6.22 13.47 0.08
CA MET A 21 7.65 13.51 -0.25
C MET A 21 8.09 14.79 -0.94
N GLN A 22 7.13 15.61 -1.38
CA GLN A 22 7.41 16.86 -2.11
C GLN A 22 8.32 16.62 -3.31
N SER A 23 8.07 15.51 -4.03
CA SER A 23 8.84 15.16 -5.21
C SER A 23 8.02 14.24 -6.12
N GLU A 24 8.41 14.22 -7.39
CA GLU A 24 7.77 13.39 -8.40
C GLU A 24 7.90 11.90 -8.07
N ILE A 25 6.81 11.17 -8.28
CA ILE A 25 6.75 9.71 -8.11
C ILE A 25 6.72 9.08 -9.50
N ARG A 26 7.59 8.09 -9.72
CA ARG A 26 7.63 7.34 -10.98
C ARG A 26 7.02 5.95 -10.78
N MET A 27 6.17 5.57 -11.70
CA MET A 27 5.56 4.25 -11.70
C MET A 27 6.38 3.28 -12.54
N GLY A 28 6.70 2.13 -11.96
CA GLY A 28 7.32 1.03 -12.70
C GLY A 28 6.28 0.12 -13.34
N ASP A 29 6.71 -1.04 -13.79
CA ASP A 29 5.86 -2.00 -14.48
C ASP A 29 4.90 -2.70 -13.52
N VAL A 30 3.63 -2.76 -13.92
CA VAL A 30 2.59 -3.50 -13.18
C VAL A 30 2.78 -4.99 -13.44
N SER A 31 2.69 -5.79 -12.38
CA SER A 31 2.75 -7.24 -12.48
C SER A 31 1.68 -7.90 -11.64
N LEU A 32 1.29 -9.10 -12.05
CA LEU A 32 0.44 -9.98 -11.23
C LEU A 32 1.36 -10.86 -10.40
N ILE A 33 1.12 -10.89 -9.11
CA ILE A 33 1.92 -11.68 -8.19
C ILE A 33 1.05 -12.55 -7.29
N ARG A 34 1.68 -13.53 -6.66
CA ARG A 34 1.06 -14.34 -5.61
C ARG A 34 1.38 -13.74 -4.25
N PRO A 35 0.53 -13.97 -3.23
CA PRO A 35 0.76 -13.43 -1.89
C PRO A 35 2.15 -13.71 -1.32
N GLU A 36 2.68 -14.91 -1.55
CA GLU A 36 4.00 -15.32 -1.04
C GLU A 36 5.17 -14.56 -1.70
N GLU A 37 4.92 -13.87 -2.81
CA GLU A 37 5.94 -13.06 -3.48
C GLU A 37 6.09 -11.68 -2.84
N ILE A 38 5.22 -11.31 -1.91
CA ILE A 38 5.39 -10.08 -1.12
C ILE A 38 6.47 -10.36 -0.09
N ASN A 39 7.68 -9.93 -0.41
CA ASN A 39 8.86 -10.19 0.41
C ASN A 39 9.59 -8.87 0.64
N SER A 40 9.47 -8.34 1.85
CA SER A 40 10.04 -7.05 2.24
C SER A 40 10.25 -7.00 3.74
N ASP A 41 11.05 -6.02 4.17
CA ASP A 41 11.33 -5.80 5.59
C ASP A 41 10.11 -5.30 6.35
N ILE A 42 9.22 -4.58 5.66
CA ILE A 42 7.96 -4.13 6.25
C ILE A 42 6.82 -4.23 5.22
N ALA A 43 5.68 -4.72 5.67
CA ALA A 43 4.46 -4.76 4.89
C ALA A 43 3.28 -4.40 5.78
N VAL A 44 2.46 -3.45 5.34
CA VAL A 44 1.26 -3.01 6.04
C VAL A 44 0.06 -3.23 5.13
N ILE A 45 -0.99 -3.83 5.65
CA ILE A 45 -2.22 -4.07 4.91
C ILE A 45 -3.37 -3.23 5.49
N ILE A 46 -4.15 -2.66 4.59
CA ILE A 46 -5.46 -2.09 4.88
C ILE A 46 -6.50 -2.94 4.16
N LYS A 47 -7.34 -3.60 4.90
CA LYS A 47 -8.41 -4.43 4.32
C LYS A 47 -9.55 -3.56 3.85
N LEU A 48 -10.16 -3.96 2.72
CA LEU A 48 -11.31 -3.30 2.12
C LEU A 48 -12.51 -4.22 2.17
N GLU A 49 -13.66 -3.66 2.55
CA GLU A 49 -14.94 -4.36 2.55
C GLU A 49 -15.98 -3.52 1.78
N GLY A 50 -16.92 -4.18 1.18
CA GLY A 50 -18.00 -3.53 0.43
C GLY A 50 -18.36 -4.30 -0.82
N ASP A 51 -18.37 -3.61 -1.97
CA ASP A 51 -18.72 -4.21 -3.26
C ASP A 51 -17.87 -5.43 -3.62
N SER A 52 -16.67 -5.48 -3.07
CA SER A 52 -15.79 -6.65 -3.14
C SER A 52 -14.98 -6.72 -1.86
N THR A 53 -14.25 -7.80 -1.68
CA THR A 53 -13.33 -7.97 -0.55
C THR A 53 -11.91 -7.95 -1.08
N GLY A 54 -11.04 -7.21 -0.40
CA GLY A 54 -9.66 -7.13 -0.82
C GLY A 54 -8.83 -6.33 0.16
N GLY A 55 -7.76 -5.77 -0.33
CA GLY A 55 -6.88 -4.95 0.49
C GLY A 55 -5.86 -4.18 -0.32
N ILE A 56 -5.28 -3.20 0.31
CA ILE A 56 -4.14 -2.46 -0.19
C ILE A 56 -2.96 -2.82 0.71
N ILE A 57 -1.90 -3.35 0.13
CA ILE A 57 -0.70 -3.71 0.86
C ILE A 57 0.43 -2.80 0.39
N VAL A 58 1.05 -2.12 1.33
CA VAL A 58 2.21 -1.28 1.06
C VAL A 58 3.42 -1.95 1.67
N ASN A 59 4.39 -2.29 0.85
CA ASN A 59 5.60 -2.95 1.32
C ASN A 59 6.84 -2.27 0.77
N MET A 60 7.92 -2.34 1.54
CA MET A 60 9.17 -1.69 1.21
C MET A 60 10.33 -2.28 2.00
N GLY A 61 11.55 -1.98 1.56
CA GLY A 61 12.74 -2.33 2.31
C GLY A 61 12.95 -1.41 3.51
N ARG A 62 13.81 -1.83 4.41
CA ARG A 62 14.12 -1.12 5.65
C ARG A 62 14.59 0.32 5.40
N GLU A 63 15.54 0.51 4.50
CA GLU A 63 16.10 1.84 4.23
C GLU A 63 15.06 2.82 3.70
N THR A 64 14.20 2.35 2.81
CA THR A 64 13.10 3.16 2.29
C THR A 64 12.15 3.57 3.42
N ALA A 65 11.79 2.63 4.29
CA ALA A 65 10.93 2.91 5.43
C ALA A 65 11.53 3.96 6.37
N LEU A 66 12.81 3.84 6.68
CA LEU A 66 13.51 4.81 7.54
C LEU A 66 13.54 6.19 6.90
N ASN A 67 13.83 6.28 5.61
CA ASN A 67 13.83 7.54 4.87
C ASN A 67 12.45 8.21 4.87
N ILE A 68 11.39 7.44 4.71
CA ILE A 68 10.02 7.94 4.78
C ILE A 68 9.70 8.48 6.17
N CYS A 69 10.07 7.73 7.21
CA CYS A 69 9.88 8.18 8.58
C CYS A 69 10.60 9.50 8.85
N ASN A 70 11.83 9.66 8.34
CA ASN A 70 12.60 10.89 8.48
C ASN A 70 11.86 12.07 7.82
N VAL A 71 11.31 11.85 6.63
CA VAL A 71 10.57 12.89 5.90
C VAL A 71 9.28 13.26 6.64
N MET A 72 8.54 12.27 7.13
CA MET A 72 7.23 12.50 7.75
C MET A 72 7.33 13.11 9.15
N THR A 73 8.34 12.73 9.93
CA THR A 73 8.45 13.16 11.33
C THR A 73 9.50 14.24 11.57
N GLY A 74 10.46 14.41 10.66
CA GLY A 74 11.61 15.30 10.85
C GLY A 74 12.69 14.71 11.75
N GLU A 75 12.51 13.50 12.26
CA GLU A 75 13.48 12.81 13.11
C GLU A 75 14.27 11.79 12.30
N LYS A 76 15.52 11.52 12.73
CA LYS A 76 16.35 10.50 12.10
C LYS A 76 16.15 9.16 12.79
N PHE A 77 15.53 8.25 12.07
CA PHE A 77 15.36 6.87 12.53
C PHE A 77 16.52 6.01 12.05
N LYS A 78 17.07 5.20 12.95
CA LYS A 78 18.14 4.25 12.66
C LYS A 78 17.67 2.81 12.66
N ALA A 79 16.43 2.56 13.11
CA ALA A 79 15.85 1.25 13.22
C ALA A 79 14.33 1.32 13.04
N LEU A 80 13.72 0.19 12.69
CA LEU A 80 12.26 0.06 12.61
C LEU A 80 11.67 -0.08 14.01
N THR A 81 11.65 1.04 14.72
CA THR A 81 11.06 1.13 16.07
C THR A 81 9.52 1.06 15.96
N PRO A 82 8.80 0.85 17.10
CA PRO A 82 7.34 0.95 17.09
C PRO A 82 6.83 2.28 16.50
N LEU A 83 7.50 3.40 16.78
CA LEU A 83 7.13 4.69 16.19
C LEU A 83 7.33 4.72 14.67
N ALA A 84 8.42 4.11 14.17
CA ALA A 84 8.64 3.99 12.74
C ALA A 84 7.54 3.15 12.08
N LEU A 85 7.16 2.04 12.69
CA LEU A 85 6.08 1.18 12.19
C LEU A 85 4.75 1.91 12.19
N ASP A 86 4.46 2.68 13.24
CA ASP A 86 3.25 3.50 13.31
C ASP A 86 3.22 4.55 12.20
N THR A 87 4.38 5.15 11.90
CA THR A 87 4.51 6.15 10.84
C THR A 87 4.19 5.55 9.47
N ILE A 88 4.71 4.36 9.18
CA ILE A 88 4.42 3.67 7.91
C ILE A 88 2.96 3.24 7.86
N SER A 89 2.39 2.82 8.99
CA SER A 89 0.96 2.48 9.09
C SER A 89 0.08 3.70 8.83
N GLU A 90 0.47 4.87 9.32
CA GLU A 90 -0.22 6.13 9.06
C GLU A 90 -0.18 6.48 7.57
N LEU A 91 0.98 6.36 6.94
CA LEU A 91 1.13 6.57 5.50
C LEU A 91 0.21 5.63 4.72
N THR A 92 0.20 4.35 5.08
CA THR A 92 -0.65 3.35 4.43
C THR A 92 -2.13 3.69 4.60
N ASN A 93 -2.52 4.16 5.78
CA ASN A 93 -3.89 4.58 6.06
C ASN A 93 -4.29 5.80 5.21
N MET A 94 -3.39 6.77 5.04
CA MET A 94 -3.61 7.92 4.17
C MET A 94 -3.82 7.48 2.71
N ILE A 95 -2.99 6.59 2.24
CA ILE A 95 -3.09 6.01 0.89
C ILE A 95 -4.45 5.33 0.71
N ALA A 96 -4.80 4.43 1.63
CA ALA A 96 -6.04 3.67 1.53
C ALA A 96 -7.28 4.55 1.64
N GLY A 97 -7.26 5.53 2.53
CA GLY A 97 -8.37 6.47 2.70
C GLY A 97 -8.63 7.30 1.43
N ASN A 98 -7.58 7.86 0.86
CA ASN A 98 -7.69 8.64 -0.38
C ASN A 98 -8.11 7.76 -1.56
N ALA A 99 -7.52 6.58 -1.68
CA ALA A 99 -7.82 5.64 -2.75
C ALA A 99 -9.28 5.18 -2.69
N THR A 100 -9.76 4.87 -1.49
CA THR A 100 -11.15 4.44 -1.27
C THR A 100 -12.13 5.55 -1.61
N SER A 101 -11.83 6.79 -1.20
CA SER A 101 -12.65 7.95 -1.55
C SER A 101 -12.74 8.13 -3.07
N ALA A 102 -11.61 7.97 -3.78
CA ALA A 102 -11.57 8.09 -5.23
C ALA A 102 -12.45 7.04 -5.92
N ILE A 103 -12.43 5.81 -5.42
CA ILE A 103 -13.28 4.73 -5.97
C ILE A 103 -14.75 4.99 -5.65
N ASN A 104 -15.05 5.38 -4.43
CA ASN A 104 -16.42 5.63 -4.01
C ASN A 104 -17.06 6.80 -4.78
N ASP A 105 -16.25 7.80 -5.16
CA ASP A 105 -16.69 8.89 -6.01
C ASP A 105 -17.14 8.42 -7.41
N LEU A 106 -16.67 7.25 -7.84
CA LEU A 106 -17.06 6.63 -9.10
C LEU A 106 -18.34 5.77 -8.99
N GLY A 107 -18.96 5.73 -7.81
CA GLY A 107 -20.20 5.00 -7.57
C GLY A 107 -20.02 3.64 -6.89
N PHE A 108 -18.80 3.28 -6.52
CA PHE A 108 -18.56 2.06 -5.75
C PHE A 108 -18.75 2.33 -4.26
N ASP A 109 -18.92 1.27 -3.48
CA ASP A 109 -19.10 1.34 -2.03
C ASP A 109 -18.08 0.47 -1.34
N PHE A 110 -17.03 1.10 -0.80
CA PHE A 110 -15.97 0.44 -0.04
C PHE A 110 -15.74 1.13 1.29
N LYS A 111 -15.38 0.34 2.30
CA LYS A 111 -14.95 0.81 3.61
C LYS A 111 -13.58 0.22 3.91
N ILE A 112 -12.74 1.00 4.58
CA ILE A 112 -11.43 0.53 5.02
C ILE A 112 -11.50 0.09 6.48
N LEU A 113 -10.70 -0.93 6.81
CA LEU A 113 -10.46 -1.37 8.18
C LEU A 113 -9.14 -0.77 8.67
N PRO A 114 -8.89 -0.75 10.00
CA PRO A 114 -7.64 -0.23 10.52
C PRO A 114 -6.40 -0.95 9.94
N PRO A 115 -5.27 -0.25 9.80
CA PRO A 115 -4.05 -0.86 9.29
C PRO A 115 -3.53 -1.94 10.22
N SER A 116 -2.93 -2.98 9.64
CA SER A 116 -2.27 -4.03 10.40
C SER A 116 -0.99 -4.46 9.69
N SER A 117 -0.02 -4.95 10.46
CA SER A 117 1.19 -5.53 9.90
C SER A 117 0.82 -6.88 9.29
N LEU A 118 1.37 -7.15 8.11
CA LEU A 118 1.13 -8.40 7.41
C LEU A 118 2.26 -9.37 7.73
N THR A 119 1.92 -10.50 8.35
CA THR A 119 2.89 -11.54 8.64
C THR A 119 3.06 -12.46 7.43
N LYS A 120 4.22 -13.12 7.35
CA LYS A 120 4.49 -14.10 6.30
C LYS A 120 3.48 -15.23 6.31
N GLU A 121 3.07 -15.66 7.49
CA GLU A 121 2.06 -16.70 7.68
C GLU A 121 0.70 -16.29 7.12
N GLU A 122 0.28 -15.06 7.42
CA GLU A 122 -0.98 -14.51 6.90
C GLU A 122 -0.94 -14.40 5.37
N MET A 123 0.20 -14.06 4.79
CA MET A 123 0.37 -14.03 3.34
C MET A 123 0.25 -15.41 2.71
N MET A 124 0.82 -16.42 3.37
CA MET A 124 0.79 -17.80 2.88
C MET A 124 -0.59 -18.45 3.02
N THR A 125 -1.35 -18.08 4.05
CA THR A 125 -2.71 -18.54 4.26
C THR A 125 -3.76 -17.63 3.64
N GLY A 126 -3.30 -16.55 3.00
CA GLY A 126 -4.17 -15.61 2.29
C GLY A 126 -5.03 -16.35 1.28
N ALA A 127 -6.25 -15.87 1.10
CA ALA A 127 -7.23 -16.50 0.24
C ALA A 127 -6.64 -16.76 -1.16
N PRO A 128 -6.53 -18.03 -1.60
CA PRO A 128 -5.85 -18.37 -2.86
C PRO A 128 -6.57 -17.82 -4.10
N TRP A 129 -7.76 -17.27 -3.89
CA TRP A 129 -8.56 -16.64 -4.94
C TRP A 129 -8.34 -15.13 -5.06
N LEU A 130 -7.41 -14.54 -4.32
CA LEU A 130 -7.06 -13.13 -4.46
C LEU A 130 -6.06 -12.96 -5.60
N GLU A 131 -6.41 -12.10 -6.52
CA GLU A 131 -5.44 -11.58 -7.49
C GLU A 131 -4.74 -10.37 -6.87
N ILE A 132 -3.44 -10.31 -7.01
CA ILE A 132 -2.65 -9.21 -6.51
C ILE A 132 -1.95 -8.52 -7.67
N PHE A 133 -2.27 -7.24 -7.87
CA PHE A 133 -1.52 -6.37 -8.76
C PHE A 133 -0.47 -5.64 -7.96
N GLN A 134 0.77 -5.79 -8.36
CA GLN A 134 1.88 -5.07 -7.73
C GLN A 134 2.41 -4.00 -8.66
N VAL A 135 2.54 -2.80 -8.12
CA VAL A 135 3.09 -1.66 -8.84
C VAL A 135 4.23 -1.07 -8.02
N PRO A 136 5.47 -1.12 -8.53
CA PRO A 136 6.57 -0.43 -7.87
C PRO A 136 6.48 1.06 -8.14
N LEU A 137 6.60 1.85 -7.09
CA LEU A 137 6.65 3.31 -7.17
C LEU A 137 8.03 3.76 -6.74
N LEU A 138 8.71 4.48 -7.61
CA LEU A 138 10.04 5.00 -7.35
C LEU A 138 9.92 6.40 -6.76
N THR A 139 10.45 6.57 -5.56
CA THR A 139 10.39 7.84 -4.82
C THR A 139 11.80 8.28 -4.44
N ARG A 140 11.95 9.51 -4.01
CA ARG A 140 13.25 10.00 -3.49
C ARG A 140 13.69 9.27 -2.22
N CYS A 141 12.78 8.60 -1.52
CA CYS A 141 13.10 7.79 -0.34
C CYS A 141 13.50 6.36 -0.69
N GLY A 142 13.20 5.91 -1.91
CA GLY A 142 13.43 4.56 -2.38
C GLY A 142 12.18 3.98 -3.03
N GLU A 143 12.22 2.68 -3.31
CA GLU A 143 11.10 1.98 -3.94
C GLU A 143 10.05 1.57 -2.91
N ILE A 144 8.80 1.92 -3.21
CA ILE A 144 7.63 1.47 -2.47
C ILE A 144 6.82 0.59 -3.40
N LYS A 145 6.42 -0.58 -2.95
CA LYS A 145 5.54 -1.46 -3.73
C LYS A 145 4.11 -1.33 -3.23
N ILE A 146 3.21 -1.00 -4.13
CA ILE A 146 1.78 -0.94 -3.86
C ILE A 146 1.16 -2.19 -4.43
N ASN A 147 0.44 -2.91 -3.59
CA ASN A 147 -0.23 -4.14 -3.97
C ASN A 147 -1.72 -3.97 -3.79
N ILE A 148 -2.46 -4.24 -4.84
CA ILE A 148 -3.92 -4.20 -4.83
C ILE A 148 -4.40 -5.65 -4.90
N ALA A 149 -4.91 -6.13 -3.78
CA ALA A 149 -5.42 -7.49 -3.66
C ALA A 149 -6.94 -7.43 -3.70
N MET A 150 -7.54 -8.13 -4.63
CA MET A 150 -8.99 -8.18 -4.78
C MET A 150 -9.43 -9.63 -4.93
N ARG A 151 -10.58 -9.94 -4.37
CA ARG A 151 -11.18 -11.25 -4.52
C ARG A 151 -11.60 -11.45 -5.97
N THR A 152 -11.22 -12.58 -6.55
CA THR A 152 -11.68 -12.98 -7.87
C THR A 152 -13.11 -13.55 -7.76
N ASN A 153 -13.95 -13.15 -8.68
CA ASN A 153 -15.31 -13.68 -8.80
C ASN A 153 -15.39 -14.77 -9.84
#